data_aeb4b13b44dc5238667364ee2fa56918
#
_entry.id   aeb4b13b44dc5238667364ee2fa56918
#
_cell.length_a   1.000
_cell.length_b   1.000
_cell.length_c   1.000
_cell.angle_alpha   90.00
_cell.angle_beta   90.00
_cell.angle_gamma   90.00
#
_symmetry.space_group_name_H-M   'P 1'
#
loop_
_entity.id
_entity.type
_entity.pdbx_description
1 polymer ?
#
loop_
_entity_poly.entity_id
_entity_poly.type
_entity_poly.pdbx_seq_one_letter_code
_entity_poly.pdbx_strand_id
1 'polypeptide(L)'
;IYTLIKGRIQFTTPFLFALGALLLFILGGITGVFLGAIVLDYEFRGTYWVVAHFHYVMFGGATALFGGIYYWFPKVTGKMYDEFLGKVHFVVFFLGFNAVYFSMFLGWETPRRVFEYDPAFQTFHQFGTIGAFVLGGSFFIMFYNLAKSYLYGEEAGDNPWDYTRTAEWAIPSPPPLENWDGRPSYASGKLEFVKDAVPDGGHGESHLDEYPYWDEHPSHASIWPFAFSVATLIFMIGLSGVRDSVSLSLGETLATTALAVSNPIYPVFAAVGPILMVWTAVRWGTEDFYAPPTAIAERWPFNGVEKVKLGMWFFIASDVIVFGAFISAAVFIRVNAGWMNWEPLTQALPGLINTFVLLTSSFTVILALVFARRENAKGLLASLGATILLSFAFLAIKAWEWHHEVYDVGVTLTQNPYGDPIQASIYYVTTGLHGFHVVIGVLIAGFLFVRAARGYYQDDQRPLEYFGLYWHFVDIVWIFLFPLFYLF
;
A
#
# COMPACT_ATOMS: atom_id res chain seq x y z
N ILE A 1 -5.35 -5.10 -10.54
CA ILE A 1 -5.26 -4.25 -11.74
C ILE A 1 -4.58 -5.02 -12.88
N TYR A 2 -3.40 -5.59 -12.69
CA TYR A 2 -2.73 -6.37 -13.75
C TYR A 2 -3.61 -7.50 -14.29
N THR A 3 -4.24 -8.27 -13.41
CA THR A 3 -5.18 -9.35 -13.75
C THR A 3 -6.38 -8.82 -14.56
N LEU A 4 -6.90 -7.65 -14.20
CA LEU A 4 -8.00 -7.01 -14.94
C LEU A 4 -7.57 -6.60 -16.36
N ILE A 5 -6.36 -6.03 -16.51
CA ILE A 5 -5.85 -5.58 -17.82
C ILE A 5 -5.53 -6.76 -18.73
N LYS A 6 -5.05 -7.88 -18.18
CA LYS A 6 -4.60 -9.05 -18.95
C LYS A 6 -5.65 -10.15 -19.07
N GLY A 7 -6.66 -10.16 -18.19
CA GLY A 7 -7.70 -11.18 -18.15
C GLY A 7 -8.74 -11.03 -19.27
N ARG A 8 -9.45 -12.12 -19.53
CA ARG A 8 -10.72 -12.09 -20.29
C ARG A 8 -11.82 -11.68 -19.34
N ILE A 9 -12.23 -10.42 -19.37
CA ILE A 9 -13.26 -9.89 -18.49
C ILE A 9 -14.63 -10.39 -18.96
N GLN A 10 -15.36 -11.03 -18.06
CA GLN A 10 -16.78 -11.32 -18.20
C GLN A 10 -17.56 -10.51 -17.18
N PHE A 11 -18.47 -9.66 -17.62
CA PHE A 11 -19.27 -8.80 -16.76
C PHE A 11 -20.39 -9.58 -16.08
N THR A 12 -20.00 -10.58 -15.28
CA THR A 12 -20.90 -11.34 -14.41
C THR A 12 -21.17 -10.57 -13.11
N THR A 13 -22.27 -10.89 -12.43
CA THR A 13 -22.62 -10.27 -11.14
C THR A 13 -21.48 -10.36 -10.10
N PRO A 14 -20.82 -11.53 -9.88
CA PRO A 14 -19.68 -11.61 -8.97
C PRO A 14 -18.53 -10.67 -9.35
N PHE A 15 -18.24 -10.59 -10.65
CA PHE A 15 -17.17 -9.71 -11.13
C PHE A 15 -17.50 -8.23 -10.91
N LEU A 16 -18.74 -7.82 -11.14
CA LEU A 16 -19.16 -6.43 -10.92
C LEU A 16 -19.00 -6.03 -9.44
N PHE A 17 -19.39 -6.90 -8.50
CA PHE A 17 -19.19 -6.66 -7.07
C PHE A 17 -17.71 -6.63 -6.68
N ALA A 18 -16.88 -7.51 -7.24
CA ALA A 18 -15.44 -7.50 -7.02
C ALA A 18 -14.79 -6.22 -7.56
N LEU A 19 -15.18 -5.78 -8.76
CA LEU A 19 -14.72 -4.52 -9.36
C LEU A 19 -15.21 -3.31 -8.55
N GLY A 20 -16.46 -3.31 -8.14
CA GLY A 20 -17.05 -2.28 -7.28
C GLY A 20 -16.30 -2.17 -5.95
N ALA A 21 -16.00 -3.30 -5.31
CA ALA A 21 -15.22 -3.33 -4.07
C ALA A 21 -13.82 -2.70 -4.26
N LEU A 22 -13.14 -3.03 -5.35
CA LEU A 22 -11.84 -2.45 -5.67
C LEU A 22 -11.91 -0.93 -5.84
N LEU A 23 -12.90 -0.43 -6.58
CA LEU A 23 -13.07 1.01 -6.82
C LEU A 23 -13.41 1.77 -5.52
N LEU A 24 -14.32 1.23 -4.71
CA LEU A 24 -14.68 1.83 -3.42
C LEU A 24 -13.50 1.82 -2.46
N PHE A 25 -12.74 0.72 -2.41
CA PHE A 25 -11.55 0.61 -1.54
C PHE A 25 -10.44 1.57 -1.97
N ILE A 26 -10.21 1.77 -3.26
CA ILE A 26 -9.23 2.76 -3.76
C ILE A 26 -9.62 4.17 -3.31
N LEU A 27 -10.89 4.56 -3.47
CA LEU A 27 -11.36 5.87 -3.00
C LEU A 27 -11.23 6.00 -1.48
N GLY A 28 -11.58 4.96 -0.74
CA GLY A 28 -11.37 4.88 0.70
C GLY A 28 -9.90 5.04 1.09
N GLY A 29 -8.99 4.37 0.39
CA GLY A 29 -7.55 4.47 0.60
C GLY A 29 -7.02 5.89 0.40
N ILE A 30 -7.40 6.53 -0.71
CA ILE A 30 -7.02 7.92 -1.02
C ILE A 30 -7.49 8.88 0.09
N THR A 31 -8.77 8.78 0.50
CA THR A 31 -9.32 9.64 1.56
C THR A 31 -8.69 9.38 2.93
N GLY A 32 -8.15 8.16 3.15
CA GLY A 32 -7.38 7.82 4.34
C GLY A 32 -6.00 8.46 4.39
N VAL A 33 -5.36 8.64 3.23
CA VAL A 33 -4.09 9.39 3.15
C VAL A 33 -4.29 10.84 3.61
N PHE A 34 -5.42 11.46 3.26
CA PHE A 34 -5.76 12.80 3.76
C PHE A 34 -5.91 12.83 5.30
N LEU A 35 -6.52 11.81 5.91
CA LEU A 35 -6.57 11.68 7.36
C LEU A 35 -5.20 11.38 7.99
N GLY A 36 -4.29 10.74 7.27
CA GLY A 36 -2.91 10.53 7.69
C GLY A 36 -2.07 11.81 7.69
N ALA A 37 -2.48 12.82 6.93
CA ALA A 37 -1.85 14.15 6.95
C ALA A 37 -2.34 14.93 8.18
N ILE A 38 -1.47 15.08 9.19
CA ILE A 38 -1.81 15.66 10.51
C ILE A 38 -2.61 16.95 10.38
N VAL A 39 -2.23 17.79 9.46
CA VAL A 39 -2.87 19.09 9.25
C VAL A 39 -4.31 18.95 8.77
N LEU A 40 -4.57 18.02 7.85
CA LEU A 40 -5.93 17.73 7.38
C LEU A 40 -6.73 16.98 8.43
N ASP A 41 -6.08 16.14 9.26
CA ASP A 41 -6.74 15.43 10.35
C ASP A 41 -7.30 16.40 11.40
N TYR A 42 -6.66 17.53 11.62
CA TYR A 42 -7.20 18.58 12.51
C TYR A 42 -8.59 19.04 12.07
N GLU A 43 -8.78 19.27 10.78
CA GLU A 43 -10.05 19.71 10.21
C GLU A 43 -11.06 18.57 10.09
N PHE A 44 -10.61 17.39 9.64
CA PHE A 44 -11.48 16.27 9.34
C PHE A 44 -11.85 15.42 10.55
N ARG A 45 -11.07 15.50 11.63
CA ARG A 45 -11.27 14.69 12.83
C ARG A 45 -12.59 15.00 13.52
N GLY A 46 -13.40 13.98 13.73
CA GLY A 46 -14.71 14.16 14.37
C GLY A 46 -15.83 14.57 13.42
N THR A 47 -15.57 14.65 12.11
CA THR A 47 -16.51 15.05 11.07
C THR A 47 -17.02 13.87 10.24
N TYR A 48 -17.92 14.16 9.31
CA TYR A 48 -18.43 13.20 8.33
C TYR A 48 -17.39 12.73 7.33
N TRP A 49 -16.27 13.44 7.15
CA TRP A 49 -15.16 12.94 6.35
C TRP A 49 -14.66 11.58 6.86
N VAL A 50 -14.46 11.45 8.16
CA VAL A 50 -14.03 10.19 8.77
C VAL A 50 -15.07 9.11 8.58
N VAL A 51 -16.37 9.45 8.68
CA VAL A 51 -17.46 8.49 8.48
C VAL A 51 -17.48 7.97 7.05
N ALA A 52 -17.41 8.87 6.07
CA ALA A 52 -17.32 8.50 4.67
C ALA A 52 -16.11 7.61 4.40
N HIS A 53 -14.91 8.05 4.86
CA HIS A 53 -13.67 7.31 4.67
C HIS A 53 -13.78 5.86 5.14
N PHE A 54 -14.14 5.61 6.41
CA PHE A 54 -14.13 4.23 6.91
C PHE A 54 -15.22 3.35 6.27
N HIS A 55 -16.32 3.94 5.83
CA HIS A 55 -17.34 3.17 5.08
C HIS A 55 -16.82 2.77 3.69
N TYR A 56 -16.12 3.65 2.99
CA TYR A 56 -15.47 3.29 1.73
C TYR A 56 -14.42 2.19 1.90
N VAL A 57 -13.67 2.19 2.99
CA VAL A 57 -12.68 1.14 3.29
C VAL A 57 -13.38 -0.16 3.72
N MET A 58 -14.23 -0.11 4.76
CA MET A 58 -14.83 -1.32 5.35
C MET A 58 -15.92 -1.92 4.47
N PHE A 59 -16.88 -1.11 4.04
CA PHE A 59 -17.95 -1.58 3.16
C PHE A 59 -17.48 -1.78 1.73
N GLY A 60 -16.49 -0.99 1.26
CA GLY A 60 -15.81 -1.25 0.02
C GLY A 60 -15.25 -2.67 0.00
N GLY A 61 -14.51 -3.05 1.05
CA GLY A 61 -14.04 -4.43 1.24
C GLY A 61 -15.19 -5.44 1.36
N ALA A 62 -16.22 -5.14 2.17
CA ALA A 62 -17.39 -6.01 2.35
C ALA A 62 -18.21 -6.19 1.06
N THR A 63 -18.16 -5.24 0.13
CA THR A 63 -18.83 -5.36 -1.19
C THR A 63 -18.36 -6.60 -1.95
N ALA A 64 -17.11 -7.00 -1.82
CA ALA A 64 -16.58 -8.22 -2.41
C ALA A 64 -17.27 -9.49 -1.87
N LEU A 65 -17.74 -9.48 -0.61
CA LEU A 65 -18.45 -10.61 -0.01
C LEU A 65 -19.80 -10.87 -0.70
N PHE A 66 -20.48 -9.82 -1.15
CA PHE A 66 -21.69 -9.99 -1.97
C PHE A 66 -21.38 -10.63 -3.31
N GLY A 67 -20.26 -10.27 -3.92
CA GLY A 67 -19.73 -10.97 -5.09
C GLY A 67 -19.47 -12.45 -4.80
N GLY A 68 -18.88 -12.77 -3.63
CA GLY A 68 -18.69 -14.14 -3.15
C GLY A 68 -19.99 -14.90 -2.97
N ILE A 69 -21.03 -14.28 -2.40
CA ILE A 69 -22.35 -14.90 -2.27
C ILE A 69 -22.87 -15.33 -3.65
N TYR A 70 -22.88 -14.44 -4.64
CA TYR A 70 -23.30 -14.79 -6.00
C TYR A 70 -22.39 -15.82 -6.66
N TYR A 71 -21.08 -15.75 -6.43
CA TYR A 71 -20.11 -16.66 -7.02
C TYR A 71 -20.28 -18.11 -6.54
N TRP A 72 -20.47 -18.29 -5.23
CA TRP A 72 -20.62 -19.62 -4.63
C TRP A 72 -22.08 -20.07 -4.47
N PHE A 73 -23.07 -19.23 -4.73
CA PHE A 73 -24.48 -19.62 -4.68
C PHE A 73 -24.79 -20.87 -5.51
N PRO A 74 -24.29 -20.99 -6.78
CA PRO A 74 -24.50 -22.19 -7.57
C PRO A 74 -23.89 -23.44 -6.92
N LYS A 75 -22.70 -23.29 -6.31
CA LYS A 75 -22.03 -24.39 -5.62
C LYS A 75 -22.82 -24.89 -4.42
N VAL A 76 -23.32 -23.97 -3.61
CA VAL A 76 -24.02 -24.29 -2.35
C VAL A 76 -25.42 -24.86 -2.62
N THR A 77 -26.12 -24.34 -3.64
CA THR A 77 -27.54 -24.66 -3.88
C THR A 77 -27.77 -25.61 -5.04
N GLY A 78 -26.81 -25.79 -5.92
CA GLY A 78 -26.97 -26.50 -7.20
C GLY A 78 -27.82 -25.75 -8.23
N LYS A 79 -28.22 -24.50 -7.94
CA LYS A 79 -29.09 -23.70 -8.79
C LYS A 79 -28.41 -22.41 -9.21
N MET A 80 -28.61 -21.98 -10.45
CA MET A 80 -28.11 -20.70 -10.94
C MET A 80 -29.05 -19.56 -10.51
N TYR A 81 -28.47 -18.44 -10.05
CA TYR A 81 -29.25 -17.23 -9.77
C TYR A 81 -29.58 -16.47 -11.07
N ASP A 82 -30.58 -15.57 -10.98
CA ASP A 82 -30.96 -14.72 -12.10
C ASP A 82 -29.90 -13.60 -12.28
N GLU A 83 -29.13 -13.71 -13.35
CA GLU A 83 -28.00 -12.81 -13.64
C GLU A 83 -28.46 -11.37 -13.88
N PHE A 84 -29.64 -11.16 -14.49
CA PHE A 84 -30.17 -9.81 -14.69
C PHE A 84 -30.50 -9.14 -13.34
N LEU A 85 -31.19 -9.83 -12.47
CA LEU A 85 -31.51 -9.33 -11.13
C LEU A 85 -30.22 -9.10 -10.31
N GLY A 86 -29.21 -9.96 -10.47
CA GLY A 86 -27.90 -9.78 -9.84
C GLY A 86 -27.22 -8.48 -10.28
N LYS A 87 -27.24 -8.18 -11.57
CA LYS A 87 -26.72 -6.93 -12.11
C LYS A 87 -27.52 -5.71 -11.65
N VAL A 88 -28.84 -5.81 -11.62
CA VAL A 88 -29.71 -4.76 -11.08
C VAL A 88 -29.38 -4.51 -9.60
N HIS A 89 -29.20 -5.56 -8.80
CA HIS A 89 -28.76 -5.44 -7.40
C HIS A 89 -27.46 -4.67 -7.32
N PHE A 90 -26.44 -5.03 -8.11
CA PHE A 90 -25.16 -4.33 -8.10
C PHE A 90 -25.29 -2.84 -8.41
N VAL A 91 -26.03 -2.49 -9.48
CA VAL A 91 -26.19 -1.08 -9.89
C VAL A 91 -26.91 -0.27 -8.80
N VAL A 92 -28.02 -0.79 -8.26
CA VAL A 92 -28.78 -0.10 -7.21
C VAL A 92 -27.96 0.02 -5.92
N PHE A 93 -27.24 -1.05 -5.53
CA PHE A 93 -26.33 -1.06 -4.40
C PHE A 93 -25.22 -0.01 -4.57
N PHE A 94 -24.51 -0.03 -5.70
CA PHE A 94 -23.36 0.84 -5.94
C PHE A 94 -23.77 2.32 -6.00
N LEU A 95 -24.88 2.64 -6.64
CA LEU A 95 -25.41 4.00 -6.69
C LEU A 95 -25.89 4.45 -5.31
N GLY A 96 -26.64 3.61 -4.59
CA GLY A 96 -27.11 3.90 -3.24
C GLY A 96 -25.96 4.11 -2.27
N PHE A 97 -24.93 3.26 -2.31
CA PHE A 97 -23.75 3.40 -1.49
C PHE A 97 -23.06 4.75 -1.70
N ASN A 98 -22.79 5.11 -2.95
CA ASN A 98 -22.14 6.39 -3.28
C ASN A 98 -23.05 7.58 -2.92
N ALA A 99 -24.38 7.47 -3.11
CA ALA A 99 -25.30 8.53 -2.71
C ALA A 99 -25.25 8.80 -1.20
N VAL A 100 -25.09 7.75 -0.36
CA VAL A 100 -24.93 7.92 1.09
C VAL A 100 -23.58 8.51 1.45
N TYR A 101 -22.52 7.82 1.07
CA TYR A 101 -21.20 8.12 1.65
C TYR A 101 -20.41 9.16 0.90
N PHE A 102 -20.63 9.34 -0.41
CA PHE A 102 -20.02 10.44 -1.14
C PHE A 102 -20.64 11.80 -0.76
N SER A 103 -21.95 11.83 -0.46
CA SER A 103 -22.57 13.05 0.06
C SER A 103 -22.00 13.52 1.40
N MET A 104 -21.48 12.58 2.21
CA MET A 104 -20.79 12.90 3.45
C MET A 104 -19.42 13.57 3.23
N PHE A 105 -18.76 13.32 2.10
CA PHE A 105 -17.56 14.10 1.72
C PHE A 105 -17.93 15.52 1.29
N LEU A 106 -19.08 15.70 0.65
CA LEU A 106 -19.54 17.04 0.24
C LEU A 106 -20.01 17.89 1.43
N GLY A 107 -20.62 17.25 2.43
CA GLY A 107 -21.03 17.87 3.69
C GLY A 107 -20.08 17.52 4.85
N TRP A 108 -18.79 17.48 4.59
CA TRP A 108 -17.79 16.91 5.51
C TRP A 108 -17.68 17.62 6.86
N GLU A 109 -17.96 18.92 6.94
CA GLU A 109 -17.89 19.69 8.17
C GLU A 109 -18.95 19.29 9.21
N THR A 110 -19.93 18.47 8.81
CA THR A 110 -20.94 17.95 9.73
C THR A 110 -20.29 17.13 10.84
N PRO A 111 -20.56 17.47 12.15
CA PRO A 111 -20.03 16.71 13.27
C PRO A 111 -20.60 15.27 13.30
N ARG A 112 -19.77 14.25 13.40
CA ARG A 112 -20.22 12.84 13.34
C ARG A 112 -20.95 12.34 14.58
N ARG A 113 -20.88 13.06 15.70
CA ARG A 113 -21.41 12.61 17.00
C ARG A 113 -22.42 13.58 17.63
N VAL A 114 -22.82 14.58 16.91
CA VAL A 114 -23.76 15.62 17.35
C VAL A 114 -24.94 15.63 16.41
N PHE A 115 -26.14 15.82 16.93
CA PHE A 115 -27.37 15.85 16.10
C PHE A 115 -27.60 17.22 15.43
N GLU A 116 -26.89 18.25 15.89
CA GLU A 116 -26.96 19.57 15.31
C GLU A 116 -25.90 19.76 14.25
N TYR A 117 -26.28 20.31 13.11
CA TYR A 117 -25.38 20.62 11.99
C TYR A 117 -25.85 21.93 11.32
N ASP A 118 -24.93 22.57 10.57
CA ASP A 118 -25.25 23.79 9.84
C ASP A 118 -26.34 23.51 8.77
N PRO A 119 -27.42 24.31 8.73
CA PRO A 119 -28.48 24.18 7.72
C PRO A 119 -27.97 24.19 6.27
N ALA A 120 -26.80 24.76 6.01
CA ALA A 120 -26.17 24.71 4.68
C ALA A 120 -25.91 23.28 4.19
N PHE A 121 -25.72 22.31 5.08
CA PHE A 121 -25.50 20.91 4.72
C PHE A 121 -26.79 20.08 4.56
N GLN A 122 -27.94 20.67 4.81
CA GLN A 122 -29.25 19.98 4.76
C GLN A 122 -29.48 19.21 3.45
N THR A 123 -29.11 19.80 2.32
CA THR A 123 -29.28 19.15 1.00
C THR A 123 -28.45 17.86 0.88
N PHE A 124 -27.21 17.86 1.39
CA PHE A 124 -26.36 16.66 1.38
C PHE A 124 -26.92 15.57 2.28
N HIS A 125 -27.47 15.91 3.45
CA HIS A 125 -28.12 14.97 4.37
C HIS A 125 -29.39 14.36 3.78
N GLN A 126 -30.23 15.17 3.13
CA GLN A 126 -31.41 14.68 2.43
C GLN A 126 -31.04 13.72 1.30
N PHE A 127 -30.04 14.08 0.48
CA PHE A 127 -29.55 13.22 -0.60
C PHE A 127 -28.98 11.91 -0.05
N GLY A 128 -28.18 11.97 1.02
CA GLY A 128 -27.67 10.78 1.71
C GLY A 128 -28.78 9.89 2.28
N THR A 129 -29.86 10.50 2.83
CA THR A 129 -31.03 9.75 3.34
C THR A 129 -31.74 9.00 2.22
N ILE A 130 -31.98 9.64 1.08
CA ILE A 130 -32.55 8.97 -0.11
C ILE A 130 -31.62 7.83 -0.54
N GLY A 131 -30.32 8.08 -0.60
CA GLY A 131 -29.30 7.06 -0.90
C GLY A 131 -29.38 5.86 0.04
N ALA A 132 -29.60 6.09 1.34
CA ALA A 132 -29.73 5.02 2.33
C ALA A 132 -30.96 4.13 2.07
N PHE A 133 -32.10 4.70 1.67
CA PHE A 133 -33.28 3.92 1.26
C PHE A 133 -33.01 3.13 -0.02
N VAL A 134 -32.31 3.71 -1.00
CA VAL A 134 -31.92 3.03 -2.24
C VAL A 134 -30.97 1.87 -1.92
N LEU A 135 -29.95 2.11 -1.08
CA LEU A 135 -28.99 1.10 -0.63
C LEU A 135 -29.70 -0.05 0.12
N GLY A 136 -30.55 0.30 1.09
CA GLY A 136 -31.37 -0.70 1.82
C GLY A 136 -32.31 -1.47 0.89
N GLY A 137 -32.93 -0.78 -0.07
CA GLY A 137 -33.79 -1.39 -1.10
C GLY A 137 -33.04 -2.40 -1.98
N SER A 138 -31.75 -2.19 -2.24
CA SER A 138 -30.95 -3.13 -3.04
C SER A 138 -30.87 -4.52 -2.42
N PHE A 139 -30.87 -4.66 -1.12
CA PHE A 139 -30.85 -5.95 -0.43
C PHE A 139 -32.13 -6.75 -0.62
N PHE A 140 -33.27 -6.09 -0.77
CA PHE A 140 -34.53 -6.79 -1.11
C PHE A 140 -34.43 -7.43 -2.51
N ILE A 141 -33.76 -6.77 -3.46
CA ILE A 141 -33.49 -7.35 -4.80
C ILE A 141 -32.62 -8.59 -4.65
N MET A 142 -31.55 -8.52 -3.84
CA MET A 142 -30.67 -9.67 -3.59
C MET A 142 -31.46 -10.84 -2.97
N PHE A 143 -32.18 -10.60 -1.89
CA PHE A 143 -32.93 -11.65 -1.20
C PHE A 143 -34.00 -12.26 -2.10
N TYR A 144 -34.72 -11.44 -2.85
CA TYR A 144 -35.71 -11.93 -3.82
C TYR A 144 -35.03 -12.78 -4.91
N ASN A 145 -33.94 -12.31 -5.49
CA ASN A 145 -33.19 -13.04 -6.51
C ASN A 145 -32.75 -14.40 -5.98
N LEU A 146 -32.07 -14.45 -4.85
CA LEU A 146 -31.52 -15.70 -4.29
C LEU A 146 -32.66 -16.66 -3.88
N ALA A 147 -33.72 -16.17 -3.24
CA ALA A 147 -34.86 -17.00 -2.85
C ALA A 147 -35.62 -17.56 -4.07
N LYS A 148 -35.93 -16.73 -5.08
CA LYS A 148 -36.54 -17.15 -6.34
C LYS A 148 -35.66 -18.22 -7.02
N SER A 149 -34.35 -17.97 -7.08
CA SER A 149 -33.45 -18.86 -7.78
C SER A 149 -33.19 -20.18 -7.04
N TYR A 150 -33.23 -20.18 -5.72
CA TYR A 150 -33.19 -21.39 -4.91
C TYR A 150 -34.39 -22.31 -5.20
N LEU A 151 -35.58 -21.71 -5.34
CA LEU A 151 -36.85 -22.46 -5.57
C LEU A 151 -37.05 -22.85 -7.05
N TYR A 152 -36.71 -21.94 -7.97
CA TYR A 152 -37.09 -22.06 -9.38
C TYR A 152 -35.94 -21.84 -10.36
N GLY A 153 -34.69 -21.70 -9.88
CA GLY A 153 -33.52 -21.51 -10.73
C GLY A 153 -33.17 -22.74 -11.57
N GLU A 154 -32.51 -22.49 -12.67
CA GLU A 154 -31.96 -23.54 -13.52
C GLU A 154 -30.85 -24.32 -12.78
N GLU A 155 -30.64 -25.59 -13.13
CA GLU A 155 -29.53 -26.36 -12.56
C GLU A 155 -28.19 -25.79 -13.02
N ALA A 156 -27.30 -25.55 -12.05
CA ALA A 156 -26.05 -24.87 -12.31
C ALA A 156 -24.96 -25.78 -12.92
N GLY A 157 -25.13 -27.09 -12.80
CA GLY A 157 -24.05 -28.03 -13.10
C GLY A 157 -22.87 -27.92 -12.11
N ASP A 158 -21.82 -28.70 -12.36
CA ASP A 158 -20.65 -28.72 -11.45
C ASP A 158 -19.82 -27.44 -11.53
N ASN A 159 -19.65 -26.88 -12.71
CA ASN A 159 -18.90 -25.65 -12.96
C ASN A 159 -19.65 -24.71 -13.92
N PRO A 160 -20.48 -23.79 -13.41
CA PRO A 160 -21.23 -22.85 -14.24
C PRO A 160 -20.37 -21.73 -14.84
N TRP A 161 -19.10 -21.63 -14.42
CA TRP A 161 -18.23 -20.50 -14.80
C TRP A 161 -17.30 -20.81 -15.97
N ASP A 162 -17.26 -22.04 -16.49
CA ASP A 162 -16.47 -22.55 -17.64
C ASP A 162 -14.96 -22.26 -17.62
N TYR A 163 -14.53 -21.17 -16.96
CA TYR A 163 -13.16 -20.69 -16.91
C TYR A 163 -12.45 -20.94 -15.56
N THR A 164 -13.18 -21.44 -14.55
CA THR A 164 -12.60 -21.71 -13.23
C THR A 164 -12.05 -23.13 -13.19
N ARG A 165 -10.85 -23.28 -12.59
CA ARG A 165 -10.15 -24.55 -12.46
C ARG A 165 -9.76 -24.85 -11.00
N THR A 166 -10.39 -24.16 -10.06
CA THR A 166 -10.14 -24.35 -8.63
C THR A 166 -10.94 -25.55 -8.12
N ALA A 167 -10.49 -26.10 -7.00
CA ALA A 167 -10.96 -27.38 -6.46
C ALA A 167 -12.47 -27.45 -6.24
N GLU A 168 -13.06 -26.36 -5.76
CA GLU A 168 -14.51 -26.29 -5.51
C GLU A 168 -15.36 -26.45 -6.77
N TRP A 169 -14.81 -26.16 -7.95
CA TRP A 169 -15.51 -26.30 -9.24
C TRP A 169 -15.21 -27.61 -9.96
N ALA A 170 -14.38 -28.46 -9.35
CA ALA A 170 -14.10 -29.81 -9.84
C ALA A 170 -14.99 -30.88 -9.20
N ILE A 171 -15.85 -30.51 -8.24
CA ILE A 171 -16.75 -31.39 -7.51
C ILE A 171 -18.21 -31.06 -7.83
N PRO A 172 -19.18 -31.99 -7.57
CA PRO A 172 -20.61 -31.76 -7.81
C PRO A 172 -21.17 -30.52 -7.08
N SER A 173 -22.24 -29.94 -7.61
CA SER A 173 -23.00 -28.85 -7.02
C SER A 173 -24.43 -29.26 -6.71
N PRO A 174 -24.86 -29.36 -5.43
CA PRO A 174 -24.10 -29.18 -4.18
C PRO A 174 -23.00 -30.21 -3.99
N PRO A 175 -21.94 -29.87 -3.19
CA PRO A 175 -20.89 -30.84 -2.91
C PRO A 175 -21.41 -31.99 -2.02
N PRO A 176 -20.83 -33.20 -2.13
CA PRO A 176 -21.15 -34.31 -1.23
C PRO A 176 -20.72 -33.95 0.23
N LEU A 177 -21.25 -34.70 1.21
CA LEU A 177 -21.04 -34.43 2.63
C LEU A 177 -19.56 -34.34 3.02
N GLU A 178 -18.71 -35.12 2.36
CA GLU A 178 -17.26 -35.17 2.60
C GLU A 178 -16.45 -34.35 1.58
N ASN A 179 -17.09 -33.53 0.77
CA ASN A 179 -16.59 -32.70 -0.32
C ASN A 179 -16.02 -33.46 -1.53
N TRP A 180 -15.57 -34.73 -1.40
CA TRP A 180 -14.92 -35.50 -2.45
C TRP A 180 -15.42 -36.95 -2.51
N ASP A 181 -15.49 -37.49 -3.70
CA ASP A 181 -15.55 -38.92 -3.93
C ASP A 181 -14.11 -39.40 -4.20
N GLY A 182 -13.41 -39.93 -3.16
CA GLY A 182 -12.05 -40.39 -3.25
C GLY A 182 -11.00 -39.41 -2.67
N ARG A 183 -9.72 -39.70 -2.94
CA ARG A 183 -8.62 -38.85 -2.47
C ARG A 183 -8.24 -37.81 -3.53
N PRO A 184 -8.24 -36.50 -3.18
CA PRO A 184 -7.72 -35.50 -4.09
C PRO A 184 -6.21 -35.70 -4.31
N SER A 185 -5.76 -35.64 -5.56
CA SER A 185 -4.34 -35.65 -5.89
C SER A 185 -3.84 -34.26 -6.21
N TYR A 186 -2.64 -33.93 -5.73
CA TYR A 186 -1.95 -32.72 -6.10
C TYR A 186 -1.17 -32.92 -7.38
N ALA A 187 -1.55 -32.20 -8.43
CA ALA A 187 -0.74 -32.10 -9.63
C ALA A 187 -0.05 -30.76 -9.67
N SER A 188 1.30 -30.72 -9.80
CA SER A 188 2.15 -29.55 -10.05
C SER A 188 2.00 -28.33 -9.08
N GLY A 189 1.83 -28.56 -7.78
CA GLY A 189 1.86 -27.48 -6.78
C GLY A 189 0.66 -26.54 -6.76
N LYS A 190 -0.34 -26.77 -7.61
CA LYS A 190 -1.67 -26.17 -7.53
C LYS A 190 -2.67 -27.21 -7.06
N LEU A 191 -3.69 -26.76 -6.30
CA LEU A 191 -4.85 -27.57 -6.00
C LEU A 191 -5.66 -27.77 -7.32
N GLU A 192 -5.22 -28.66 -8.17
CA GLU A 192 -5.95 -29.12 -9.34
C GLU A 192 -6.46 -30.54 -9.04
N PHE A 193 -7.79 -30.72 -9.15
CA PHE A 193 -8.39 -32.02 -9.03
C PHE A 193 -8.48 -32.60 -10.41
N VAL A 194 -7.75 -33.69 -10.63
CA VAL A 194 -7.91 -34.51 -11.83
C VAL A 194 -9.13 -35.39 -11.61
N LYS A 195 -10.20 -35.20 -12.39
CA LYS A 195 -11.45 -35.95 -12.32
C LYS A 195 -11.25 -37.46 -12.56
N ASP A 196 -10.19 -37.87 -13.23
CA ASP A 196 -9.80 -39.20 -13.54
C ASP A 196 -8.46 -39.54 -12.86
N ALA A 197 -8.50 -39.78 -11.56
CA ALA A 197 -7.42 -40.52 -10.91
C ALA A 197 -7.49 -41.96 -11.45
N VAL A 198 -6.67 -42.25 -12.45
CA VAL A 198 -6.52 -43.60 -12.96
C VAL A 198 -6.10 -44.48 -11.77
N PRO A 199 -6.85 -45.57 -11.46
CA PRO A 199 -6.42 -46.52 -10.44
C PRO A 199 -5.14 -47.18 -10.92
N ASP A 200 -4.09 -47.07 -10.14
CA ASP A 200 -2.84 -47.83 -10.23
C ASP A 200 -2.08 -47.81 -11.57
N GLY A 201 -1.04 -47.03 -11.66
CA GLY A 201 0.20 -47.35 -12.38
C GLY A 201 0.28 -46.95 -13.85
N GLY A 202 -0.65 -46.19 -14.38
CA GLY A 202 -0.50 -45.60 -15.71
C GLY A 202 -0.04 -44.16 -15.64
N HIS A 203 1.12 -43.82 -16.16
CA HIS A 203 1.47 -42.46 -16.52
C HIS A 203 0.49 -42.00 -17.61
N GLY A 204 -0.67 -41.49 -17.20
CA GLY A 204 -1.55 -40.75 -18.09
C GLY A 204 -0.80 -39.50 -18.54
N GLU A 205 -0.61 -39.34 -19.83
CA GLU A 205 -0.16 -38.12 -20.45
C GLU A 205 -1.12 -37.04 -19.97
N SER A 206 -0.67 -36.23 -18.99
CA SER A 206 -1.43 -35.08 -18.51
C SER A 206 -1.41 -34.04 -19.63
N HIS A 207 -2.57 -33.49 -19.98
CA HIS A 207 -2.67 -32.31 -20.84
C HIS A 207 -1.91 -31.08 -20.26
N LEU A 208 -1.02 -31.29 -19.28
CA LEU A 208 -0.10 -30.32 -18.69
C LEU A 208 1.08 -30.02 -19.61
N ASP A 209 1.35 -30.81 -20.64
CA ASP A 209 2.38 -30.54 -21.65
C ASP A 209 2.08 -29.32 -22.52
N GLU A 210 0.87 -28.77 -22.43
CA GLU A 210 0.48 -27.54 -23.13
C GLU A 210 0.88 -26.25 -22.37
N TYR A 211 1.43 -26.38 -21.14
CA TYR A 211 1.90 -25.24 -20.34
C TYR A 211 3.31 -25.48 -19.77
N PRO A 212 4.36 -25.47 -20.62
CA PRO A 212 5.76 -25.68 -20.18
C PRO A 212 6.25 -24.62 -19.18
N TYR A 213 5.48 -23.56 -18.96
CA TYR A 213 5.84 -22.46 -18.06
C TYR A 213 5.78 -22.83 -16.56
N TRP A 214 5.09 -23.89 -16.18
CA TRP A 214 4.86 -24.20 -14.76
C TRP A 214 5.86 -25.21 -14.17
N ASP A 215 6.53 -26.01 -14.98
CA ASP A 215 7.51 -26.98 -14.51
C ASP A 215 8.86 -26.36 -14.16
N GLU A 216 9.15 -25.17 -14.67
CA GLU A 216 10.43 -24.49 -14.43
C GLU A 216 10.43 -23.53 -13.21
N HIS A 217 9.28 -23.25 -12.62
CA HIS A 217 9.18 -22.25 -11.56
C HIS A 217 8.39 -22.78 -10.35
N PRO A 218 9.08 -23.42 -9.38
CA PRO A 218 8.43 -23.80 -8.13
C PRO A 218 7.82 -22.54 -7.47
N SER A 219 6.57 -22.66 -7.04
CA SER A 219 5.88 -21.59 -6.31
C SER A 219 6.69 -21.24 -5.05
N HIS A 220 7.28 -20.05 -5.00
CA HIS A 220 7.99 -19.58 -3.83
C HIS A 220 7.00 -19.24 -2.72
N ALA A 221 6.81 -20.18 -1.78
CA ALA A 221 6.23 -19.85 -0.49
C ALA A 221 7.36 -19.28 0.39
N SER A 222 7.47 -17.97 0.49
CA SER A 222 8.43 -17.31 1.36
C SER A 222 7.91 -17.20 2.79
N ILE A 223 8.73 -17.52 3.78
CA ILE A 223 8.43 -17.31 5.21
C ILE A 223 8.74 -15.88 5.67
N TRP A 224 9.52 -15.13 4.88
CA TRP A 224 10.05 -13.84 5.29
C TRP A 224 8.99 -12.74 5.46
N PRO A 225 7.90 -12.65 4.67
CA PRO A 225 6.81 -11.73 4.95
C PRO A 225 6.18 -11.93 6.32
N PHE A 226 6.01 -13.19 6.74
CA PHE A 226 5.53 -13.52 8.08
C PHE A 226 6.54 -13.10 9.16
N ALA A 227 7.82 -13.43 8.97
CA ALA A 227 8.89 -13.03 9.89
C ALA A 227 9.02 -11.50 10.01
N PHE A 228 8.87 -10.77 8.91
CA PHE A 228 8.85 -9.30 8.89
C PHE A 228 7.64 -8.74 9.67
N SER A 229 6.46 -9.35 9.53
CA SER A 229 5.26 -8.98 10.27
C SER A 229 5.44 -9.15 11.80
N VAL A 230 6.09 -10.25 12.22
CA VAL A 230 6.42 -10.49 13.64
C VAL A 230 7.42 -9.44 14.14
N ALA A 231 8.45 -9.12 13.37
CA ALA A 231 9.41 -8.07 13.71
C ALA A 231 8.74 -6.69 13.86
N THR A 232 7.81 -6.37 12.97
CA THR A 232 6.99 -5.15 13.03
C THR A 232 6.12 -5.13 14.28
N LEU A 233 5.50 -6.24 14.65
CA LEU A 233 4.70 -6.36 15.86
C LEU A 233 5.55 -6.10 17.13
N ILE A 234 6.75 -6.68 17.20
CA ILE A 234 7.70 -6.45 18.31
C ILE A 234 8.04 -4.97 18.41
N PHE A 235 8.34 -4.32 17.28
CA PHE A 235 8.62 -2.89 17.23
C PHE A 235 7.44 -2.04 17.72
N MET A 236 6.22 -2.33 17.27
CA MET A 236 5.01 -1.59 17.65
C MET A 236 4.69 -1.75 19.13
N ILE A 237 4.86 -2.96 19.69
CA ILE A 237 4.73 -3.19 21.15
C ILE A 237 5.79 -2.36 21.89
N GLY A 238 7.04 -2.35 21.41
CA GLY A 238 8.09 -1.53 21.98
C GLY A 238 7.71 -0.04 22.01
N LEU A 239 7.29 0.50 20.89
CA LEU A 239 6.88 1.91 20.78
C LEU A 239 5.73 2.26 21.71
N SER A 240 4.75 1.38 21.88
CA SER A 240 3.54 1.66 22.68
C SER A 240 3.85 1.93 24.17
N GLY A 241 4.94 1.38 24.71
CA GLY A 241 5.29 1.51 26.12
C GLY A 241 6.58 2.28 26.41
N VAL A 242 7.34 2.72 25.40
CA VAL A 242 8.62 3.44 25.62
C VAL A 242 8.42 4.72 26.41
N ARG A 243 7.41 5.52 26.08
CA ARG A 243 7.15 6.81 26.74
C ARG A 243 6.92 6.65 28.25
N ASP A 244 6.18 5.64 28.64
CA ASP A 244 5.81 5.40 30.04
C ASP A 244 6.90 4.63 30.79
N SER A 245 7.83 4.02 30.07
CA SER A 245 8.88 3.16 30.62
C SER A 245 10.23 3.85 30.76
N VAL A 246 10.46 4.93 30.00
CA VAL A 246 11.74 5.65 29.97
C VAL A 246 11.50 7.10 30.37
N SER A 247 12.16 7.55 31.43
CA SER A 247 12.20 8.93 31.84
C SER A 247 13.64 9.44 31.78
N LEU A 248 13.83 10.58 31.11
CA LEU A 248 15.11 11.28 31.05
C LEU A 248 15.00 12.56 31.88
N SER A 249 15.69 12.62 33.00
CA SER A 249 15.86 13.85 33.76
C SER A 249 17.12 14.57 33.28
N LEU A 250 16.93 15.67 32.54
CA LEU A 250 18.03 16.51 32.07
C LEU A 250 18.55 17.33 33.26
N GLY A 251 19.81 17.10 33.65
CA GLY A 251 20.54 17.94 34.58
C GLY A 251 21.29 19.06 33.86
N GLU A 252 21.80 20.04 34.63
CA GLU A 252 22.59 21.15 34.06
C GLU A 252 23.91 20.71 33.40
N THR A 253 24.34 19.47 33.67
CA THR A 253 25.53 18.86 33.05
C THR A 253 25.23 17.42 32.65
N LEU A 254 26.01 16.88 31.70
CA LEU A 254 25.95 15.48 31.30
C LEU A 254 26.06 14.48 32.48
N ALA A 255 26.82 14.87 33.54
CA ALA A 255 27.00 14.05 34.73
C ALA A 255 25.77 14.03 35.65
N THR A 256 24.84 15.00 35.53
CA THR A 256 23.61 15.10 36.31
C THR A 256 22.38 14.66 35.55
N THR A 257 22.56 14.26 34.27
CA THR A 257 21.48 13.68 33.45
C THR A 257 21.29 12.23 33.83
N ALA A 258 20.08 11.89 34.32
CA ALA A 258 19.75 10.53 34.72
C ALA A 258 18.70 9.91 33.78
N LEU A 259 18.99 8.71 33.30
CA LEU A 259 18.06 7.88 32.56
C LEU A 259 17.47 6.84 33.54
N ALA A 260 16.17 6.89 33.77
CA ALA A 260 15.47 5.89 34.55
C ALA A 260 14.58 5.03 33.64
N VAL A 261 14.72 3.72 33.76
CA VAL A 261 13.92 2.75 32.99
C VAL A 261 13.10 1.91 33.98
N SER A 262 11.78 2.15 34.02
CA SER A 262 10.86 1.43 34.90
C SER A 262 10.51 0.03 34.39
N ASN A 263 10.39 -0.13 33.06
CA ASN A 263 10.15 -1.42 32.42
C ASN A 263 11.06 -1.56 31.18
N PRO A 264 12.10 -2.42 31.23
CA PRO A 264 13.08 -2.55 30.16
C PRO A 264 12.54 -3.26 28.90
N ILE A 265 11.40 -3.95 28.98
CA ILE A 265 10.86 -4.71 27.83
C ILE A 265 10.54 -3.79 26.65
N TYR A 266 9.90 -2.66 26.90
CA TYR A 266 9.48 -1.75 25.85
C TYR A 266 10.66 -1.09 25.10
N PRO A 267 11.65 -0.47 25.76
CA PRO A 267 12.81 0.07 25.05
C PRO A 267 13.65 -1.02 24.36
N VAL A 268 13.74 -2.23 24.94
CA VAL A 268 14.42 -3.36 24.26
C VAL A 268 13.66 -3.74 22.99
N PHE A 269 12.34 -3.87 23.02
CA PHE A 269 11.55 -4.20 21.85
C PHE A 269 11.59 -3.08 20.80
N ALA A 270 11.57 -1.82 21.24
CA ALA A 270 11.72 -0.66 20.34
C ALA A 270 13.08 -0.62 19.63
N ALA A 271 14.15 -1.10 20.30
CA ALA A 271 15.49 -1.17 19.71
C ALA A 271 15.70 -2.43 18.84
N VAL A 272 15.22 -3.58 19.30
CA VAL A 272 15.41 -4.87 18.61
C VAL A 272 14.48 -5.01 17.41
N GLY A 273 13.26 -4.47 17.48
CA GLY A 273 12.27 -4.55 16.41
C GLY A 273 12.80 -4.06 15.05
N PRO A 274 13.34 -2.85 14.94
CA PRO A 274 13.90 -2.34 13.69
C PRO A 274 15.07 -3.19 13.17
N ILE A 275 15.92 -3.71 14.04
CA ILE A 275 17.02 -4.59 13.65
C ILE A 275 16.49 -5.87 13.01
N LEU A 276 15.47 -6.49 13.64
CA LEU A 276 14.81 -7.67 13.10
C LEU A 276 14.07 -7.35 11.78
N MET A 277 13.44 -6.19 11.67
CA MET A 277 12.78 -5.76 10.42
C MET A 277 13.80 -5.63 9.28
N VAL A 278 14.92 -4.97 9.51
CA VAL A 278 15.99 -4.86 8.50
C VAL A 278 16.56 -6.24 8.14
N TRP A 279 16.82 -7.09 9.14
CA TRP A 279 17.32 -8.42 8.90
C TRP A 279 16.35 -9.30 8.09
N THR A 280 15.08 -9.31 8.44
CA THR A 280 14.05 -10.08 7.72
C THR A 280 13.81 -9.52 6.31
N ALA A 281 13.82 -8.20 6.14
CA ALA A 281 13.73 -7.57 4.82
C ALA A 281 14.92 -7.92 3.91
N VAL A 282 16.14 -7.90 4.46
CA VAL A 282 17.36 -8.32 3.72
C VAL A 282 17.27 -9.79 3.31
N ARG A 283 16.83 -10.66 4.23
CA ARG A 283 16.67 -12.09 3.94
C ARG A 283 15.61 -12.33 2.88
N TRP A 284 14.48 -11.63 2.97
CA TRP A 284 13.42 -11.69 1.95
C TRP A 284 13.94 -11.20 0.58
N GLY A 285 14.56 -10.02 0.53
CA GLY A 285 15.16 -9.53 -0.71
C GLY A 285 16.23 -10.45 -1.28
N THR A 286 17.04 -11.15 -0.45
CA THR A 286 18.02 -12.14 -0.95
C THR A 286 17.36 -13.39 -1.52
N GLU A 287 16.21 -13.82 -1.01
CA GLU A 287 15.45 -14.94 -1.57
C GLU A 287 14.91 -14.60 -2.95
N ASP A 288 14.31 -13.42 -3.12
CA ASP A 288 13.79 -12.96 -4.42
C ASP A 288 14.87 -12.80 -5.49
N PHE A 289 16.12 -12.52 -5.11
CA PHE A 289 17.24 -12.43 -6.06
C PHE A 289 17.64 -13.79 -6.68
N TYR A 290 17.31 -14.89 -6.03
CA TYR A 290 17.51 -16.23 -6.58
C TYR A 290 16.27 -16.75 -7.31
N ALA A 291 15.21 -15.97 -7.34
CA ALA A 291 14.02 -16.32 -8.10
C ALA A 291 14.33 -16.27 -9.61
N PRO A 292 13.73 -17.16 -10.39
CA PRO A 292 13.91 -17.18 -11.85
C PRO A 292 13.44 -15.86 -12.48
N PRO A 293 13.95 -15.50 -13.67
CA PRO A 293 13.59 -14.25 -14.33
C PRO A 293 12.08 -14.09 -14.48
N THR A 294 11.59 -12.92 -14.07
CA THR A 294 10.15 -12.63 -14.11
C THR A 294 9.64 -12.53 -15.54
N ALA A 295 8.46 -13.07 -15.80
CA ALA A 295 7.83 -13.01 -17.11
C ALA A 295 7.64 -11.57 -17.59
N ILE A 296 7.95 -11.34 -18.85
CA ILE A 296 7.76 -10.07 -19.55
C ILE A 296 6.29 -9.95 -19.96
N ALA A 297 5.75 -8.75 -19.86
CA ALA A 297 4.39 -8.48 -20.34
C ALA A 297 4.36 -8.44 -21.86
N GLU A 298 3.51 -9.25 -22.48
CA GLU A 298 3.44 -9.42 -23.94
C GLU A 298 2.34 -8.57 -24.60
N ARG A 299 1.53 -7.87 -23.82
CA ARG A 299 0.36 -7.14 -24.34
C ARG A 299 0.38 -5.68 -23.92
N TRP A 300 -0.17 -4.84 -24.83
CA TRP A 300 -0.44 -3.43 -24.52
C TRP A 300 -1.31 -3.28 -23.25
N PRO A 301 -1.10 -2.27 -22.37
CA PRO A 301 -0.15 -1.16 -22.53
C PRO A 301 1.27 -1.44 -22.04
N PHE A 302 1.56 -2.61 -21.48
CA PHE A 302 2.83 -2.90 -20.81
C PHE A 302 3.73 -3.87 -21.59
N ASN A 303 3.56 -3.95 -22.91
CA ASN A 303 4.35 -4.83 -23.77
C ASN A 303 5.86 -4.58 -23.58
N GLY A 304 6.63 -5.64 -23.35
CA GLY A 304 8.07 -5.57 -23.12
C GLY A 304 8.51 -5.16 -21.72
N VAL A 305 7.55 -4.89 -20.80
CA VAL A 305 7.87 -4.50 -19.42
C VAL A 305 7.88 -5.72 -18.51
N GLU A 306 8.92 -5.87 -17.72
CA GLU A 306 8.99 -6.91 -16.69
C GLU A 306 8.00 -6.66 -15.56
N LYS A 307 7.43 -7.73 -15.01
CA LYS A 307 6.41 -7.64 -13.94
C LYS A 307 6.93 -6.94 -12.69
N VAL A 308 8.21 -7.17 -12.31
CA VAL A 308 8.83 -6.51 -11.16
C VAL A 308 8.99 -5.02 -11.41
N LYS A 309 9.40 -4.61 -12.62
CA LYS A 309 9.48 -3.20 -13.02
C LYS A 309 8.11 -2.52 -13.00
N LEU A 310 7.10 -3.23 -13.46
CA LEU A 310 5.72 -2.76 -13.38
C LEU A 310 5.28 -2.59 -11.91
N GLY A 311 5.61 -3.54 -11.04
CA GLY A 311 5.38 -3.44 -9.60
C GLY A 311 6.06 -2.20 -8.99
N MET A 312 7.30 -1.91 -9.38
CA MET A 312 8.02 -0.70 -8.95
C MET A 312 7.32 0.58 -9.42
N TRP A 313 6.79 0.62 -10.64
CA TRP A 313 6.03 1.78 -11.13
C TRP A 313 4.74 2.02 -10.33
N PHE A 314 4.01 0.94 -9.98
CA PHE A 314 2.82 1.07 -9.12
C PHE A 314 3.18 1.49 -7.70
N PHE A 315 4.28 1.00 -7.15
CA PHE A 315 4.80 1.43 -5.85
C PHE A 315 5.11 2.93 -5.85
N ILE A 316 5.90 3.41 -6.83
CA ILE A 316 6.21 4.84 -6.99
C ILE A 316 4.92 5.67 -7.19
N ALA A 317 3.97 5.18 -7.99
CA ALA A 317 2.70 5.87 -8.18
C ALA A 317 1.90 6.01 -6.86
N SER A 318 1.93 5.00 -5.99
CA SER A 318 1.31 5.09 -4.66
C SER A 318 2.01 6.14 -3.78
N ASP A 319 3.34 6.20 -3.82
CA ASP A 319 4.11 7.17 -3.06
C ASP A 319 3.92 8.61 -3.57
N VAL A 320 3.73 8.80 -4.88
CA VAL A 320 3.31 10.10 -5.45
C VAL A 320 2.00 10.57 -4.83
N ILE A 321 1.03 9.67 -4.61
CA ILE A 321 -0.24 10.02 -3.95
C ILE A 321 0.00 10.42 -2.48
N VAL A 322 0.87 9.68 -1.76
CA VAL A 322 1.20 9.97 -0.36
C VAL A 322 1.85 11.35 -0.23
N PHE A 323 2.93 11.61 -0.96
CA PHE A 323 3.59 12.93 -0.92
C PHE A 323 2.70 14.04 -1.48
N GLY A 324 1.94 13.76 -2.52
CA GLY A 324 0.96 14.67 -3.10
C GLY A 324 -0.08 15.13 -2.07
N ALA A 325 -0.56 14.24 -1.19
CA ALA A 325 -1.47 14.59 -0.11
C ALA A 325 -0.83 15.55 0.90
N PHE A 326 0.41 15.30 1.34
CA PHE A 326 1.11 16.18 2.28
C PHE A 326 1.45 17.54 1.66
N ILE A 327 1.91 17.56 0.41
CA ILE A 327 2.18 18.81 -0.34
C ILE A 327 0.88 19.59 -0.54
N SER A 328 -0.20 18.93 -0.94
CA SER A 328 -1.51 19.56 -1.12
C SER A 328 -2.06 20.11 0.19
N ALA A 329 -1.87 19.38 1.30
CA ALA A 329 -2.23 19.86 2.64
C ALA A 329 -1.46 21.13 3.00
N ALA A 330 -0.15 21.18 2.76
CA ALA A 330 0.66 22.36 3.00
C ALA A 330 0.17 23.57 2.19
N VAL A 331 -0.10 23.36 0.90
CA VAL A 331 -0.62 24.42 0.01
C VAL A 331 -2.03 24.86 0.44
N PHE A 332 -2.92 23.90 0.75
CA PHE A 332 -4.29 24.19 1.18
C PHE A 332 -4.32 25.06 2.44
N ILE A 333 -3.54 24.69 3.46
CA ILE A 333 -3.50 25.44 4.72
C ILE A 333 -2.91 26.82 4.49
N ARG A 334 -1.84 26.92 3.70
CA ARG A 334 -1.24 28.22 3.37
C ARG A 334 -2.23 29.16 2.69
N VAL A 335 -3.05 28.66 1.77
CA VAL A 335 -4.01 29.48 1.01
C VAL A 335 -5.24 29.83 1.87
N ASN A 336 -5.80 28.86 2.60
CA ASN A 336 -7.10 29.04 3.28
C ASN A 336 -6.98 29.57 4.70
N ALA A 337 -5.90 29.32 5.40
CA ALA A 337 -5.68 29.83 6.77
C ALA A 337 -5.07 31.24 6.82
N GLY A 338 -5.01 31.93 5.70
CA GLY A 338 -4.48 33.30 5.63
C GLY A 338 -2.95 33.42 5.77
N TRP A 339 -2.23 32.30 5.65
CA TRP A 339 -0.77 32.25 5.76
C TRP A 339 -0.05 32.66 4.47
N MET A 340 -0.65 33.54 3.70
CA MET A 340 -0.01 34.06 2.48
C MET A 340 1.33 34.78 2.76
N ASN A 341 1.50 35.31 3.99
CA ASN A 341 2.71 36.02 4.44
C ASN A 341 3.56 35.15 5.37
N TRP A 342 3.39 33.84 5.37
CA TRP A 342 4.23 33.00 6.19
C TRP A 342 5.69 33.07 5.70
N GLU A 343 6.58 33.33 6.64
CA GLU A 343 8.02 33.21 6.38
C GLU A 343 8.46 31.76 6.53
N PRO A 344 9.41 31.29 5.70
CA PRO A 344 10.00 29.98 5.86
C PRO A 344 10.53 29.77 7.29
N LEU A 345 10.26 28.61 7.87
CA LEU A 345 10.73 28.27 9.24
C LEU A 345 12.24 28.10 9.32
N THR A 346 12.90 27.86 8.20
CA THR A 346 14.31 27.50 8.12
C THR A 346 15.03 28.32 7.04
N GLN A 347 16.36 28.40 7.15
CA GLN A 347 17.17 29.13 6.19
C GLN A 347 17.26 28.39 4.85
N ALA A 348 17.23 29.13 3.74
CA ALA A 348 17.28 28.55 2.40
C ALA A 348 18.62 27.88 2.06
N LEU A 349 19.74 28.32 2.65
CA LEU A 349 21.08 27.83 2.28
C LEU A 349 21.30 26.34 2.59
N PRO A 350 20.95 25.78 3.75
CA PRO A 350 21.05 24.35 4.01
C PRO A 350 20.22 23.52 3.04
N GLY A 351 18.98 23.96 2.74
CA GLY A 351 18.11 23.32 1.77
C GLY A 351 18.67 23.32 0.36
N LEU A 352 19.28 24.43 -0.06
CA LEU A 352 19.97 24.55 -1.35
C LEU A 352 21.15 23.59 -1.47
N ILE A 353 22.01 23.52 -0.45
CA ILE A 353 23.14 22.59 -0.39
C ILE A 353 22.62 21.15 -0.49
N ASN A 354 21.59 20.82 0.27
CA ASN A 354 20.98 19.50 0.25
C ASN A 354 20.38 19.15 -1.13
N THR A 355 19.85 20.12 -1.85
CA THR A 355 19.39 19.93 -3.23
C THR A 355 20.54 19.50 -4.16
N PHE A 356 21.68 20.18 -4.10
CA PHE A 356 22.85 19.79 -4.90
C PHE A 356 23.42 18.44 -4.48
N VAL A 357 23.45 18.13 -3.19
CA VAL A 357 23.89 16.82 -2.68
C VAL A 357 23.03 15.69 -3.23
N LEU A 358 21.71 15.82 -3.19
CA LEU A 358 20.80 14.79 -3.72
C LEU A 358 20.91 14.67 -5.24
N LEU A 359 20.87 15.76 -5.99
CA LEU A 359 21.02 15.73 -7.46
C LEU A 359 22.34 15.09 -7.87
N THR A 360 23.43 15.34 -7.12
CA THR A 360 24.70 14.68 -7.36
C THR A 360 24.63 13.18 -7.04
N SER A 361 23.92 12.80 -5.98
CA SER A 361 23.71 11.38 -5.64
C SER A 361 22.91 10.65 -6.72
N SER A 362 21.90 11.31 -7.28
CA SER A 362 21.13 10.81 -8.42
C SER A 362 22.02 10.52 -9.64
N PHE A 363 22.92 11.43 -9.95
CA PHE A 363 23.92 11.21 -11.01
C PHE A 363 24.83 10.02 -10.71
N THR A 364 25.28 9.84 -9.45
CA THR A 364 26.14 8.69 -9.09
C THR A 364 25.39 7.36 -9.21
N VAL A 365 24.08 7.30 -8.98
CA VAL A 365 23.27 6.10 -9.23
C VAL A 365 23.22 5.74 -10.73
N ILE A 366 23.08 6.74 -11.60
CA ILE A 366 23.17 6.52 -13.06
C ILE A 366 24.54 5.99 -13.45
N LEU A 367 25.60 6.57 -12.89
CA LEU A 367 26.97 6.09 -13.14
C LEU A 367 27.17 4.65 -12.68
N ALA A 368 26.57 4.26 -11.54
CA ALA A 368 26.61 2.88 -11.05
C ALA A 368 26.03 1.91 -12.09
N LEU A 369 24.87 2.24 -12.67
CA LEU A 369 24.21 1.43 -13.72
C LEU A 369 25.07 1.38 -15.00
N VAL A 370 25.67 2.51 -15.40
CA VAL A 370 26.56 2.57 -16.58
C VAL A 370 27.82 1.72 -16.38
N PHE A 371 28.43 1.78 -15.19
CA PHE A 371 29.61 0.95 -14.89
C PHE A 371 29.25 -0.54 -14.75
N ALA A 372 28.09 -0.88 -14.21
CA ALA A 372 27.62 -2.26 -14.19
C ALA A 372 27.46 -2.82 -15.62
N ARG A 373 26.82 -2.06 -16.53
CA ARG A 373 26.68 -2.44 -17.95
C ARG A 373 27.99 -2.54 -18.71
N ARG A 374 29.05 -1.89 -18.21
CA ARG A 374 30.41 -1.95 -18.75
C ARG A 374 31.31 -2.97 -18.03
N GLU A 375 30.73 -3.79 -17.16
CA GLU A 375 31.45 -4.79 -16.36
C GLU A 375 32.61 -4.19 -15.51
N ASN A 376 32.51 -2.90 -15.20
CA ASN A 376 33.54 -2.20 -14.42
C ASN A 376 33.13 -2.21 -12.92
N ALA A 377 33.57 -3.27 -12.22
CA ALA A 377 33.29 -3.46 -10.80
C ALA A 377 33.82 -2.31 -9.90
N LYS A 378 35.01 -1.75 -10.22
CA LYS A 378 35.55 -0.63 -9.44
C LYS A 378 34.74 0.64 -9.60
N GLY A 379 34.32 0.95 -10.83
CA GLY A 379 33.46 2.08 -11.11
C GLY A 379 32.09 1.95 -10.44
N LEU A 380 31.50 0.74 -10.49
CA LEU A 380 30.24 0.41 -9.82
C LEU A 380 30.32 0.66 -8.31
N LEU A 381 31.35 0.09 -7.64
CA LEU A 381 31.54 0.26 -6.19
C LEU A 381 31.79 1.72 -5.81
N ALA A 382 32.65 2.43 -6.58
CA ALA A 382 32.89 3.84 -6.32
C ALA A 382 31.64 4.69 -6.45
N SER A 383 30.77 4.42 -7.44
CA SER A 383 29.55 5.16 -7.67
C SER A 383 28.50 4.88 -6.59
N LEU A 384 28.27 3.61 -6.21
CA LEU A 384 27.38 3.26 -5.10
C LEU A 384 27.89 3.81 -3.76
N GLY A 385 29.20 3.74 -3.51
CA GLY A 385 29.82 4.34 -2.32
C GLY A 385 29.64 5.85 -2.27
N ALA A 386 29.78 6.56 -3.40
CA ALA A 386 29.50 7.99 -3.49
C ALA A 386 28.03 8.30 -3.21
N THR A 387 27.08 7.52 -3.76
CA THR A 387 25.66 7.68 -3.44
C THR A 387 25.40 7.57 -1.94
N ILE A 388 25.92 6.56 -1.27
CA ILE A 388 25.77 6.35 0.18
C ILE A 388 26.35 7.53 0.96
N LEU A 389 27.55 7.98 0.62
CA LEU A 389 28.22 9.11 1.31
C LEU A 389 27.44 10.42 1.14
N LEU A 390 26.95 10.72 -0.06
CA LEU A 390 26.12 11.90 -0.34
C LEU A 390 24.80 11.83 0.41
N SER A 391 24.18 10.67 0.49
CA SER A 391 22.95 10.48 1.25
C SER A 391 23.15 10.68 2.75
N PHE A 392 24.25 10.22 3.32
CA PHE A 392 24.61 10.53 4.70
C PHE A 392 24.89 12.01 4.91
N ALA A 393 25.53 12.68 3.95
CA ALA A 393 25.72 14.13 4.01
C ALA A 393 24.39 14.88 4.05
N PHE A 394 23.42 14.49 3.21
CA PHE A 394 22.07 15.02 3.22
C PHE A 394 21.40 14.84 4.60
N LEU A 395 21.43 13.63 5.14
CA LEU A 395 20.82 13.33 6.44
C LEU A 395 21.50 14.09 7.59
N ALA A 396 22.84 14.24 7.53
CA ALA A 396 23.59 14.98 8.54
C ALA A 396 23.26 16.49 8.53
N ILE A 397 23.17 17.10 7.35
CA ILE A 397 22.75 18.50 7.21
C ILE A 397 21.31 18.67 7.70
N LYS A 398 20.42 17.72 7.37
CA LYS A 398 19.02 17.75 7.84
C LYS A 398 18.89 17.58 9.36
N ALA A 399 19.67 16.68 9.94
CA ALA A 399 19.71 16.50 11.39
C ALA A 399 20.27 17.75 12.12
N TRP A 400 21.29 18.39 11.55
CA TRP A 400 21.82 19.65 12.06
C TRP A 400 20.77 20.77 11.98
N GLU A 401 20.10 20.90 10.84
CA GLU A 401 19.04 21.88 10.63
C GLU A 401 17.90 21.71 11.66
N TRP A 402 17.39 20.49 11.83
CA TRP A 402 16.34 20.20 12.81
C TRP A 402 16.82 20.43 14.25
N HIS A 403 18.07 20.12 14.57
CA HIS A 403 18.66 20.41 15.88
C HIS A 403 18.64 21.92 16.13
N HIS A 404 19.09 22.71 15.17
CA HIS A 404 19.09 24.17 15.26
C HIS A 404 17.68 24.72 15.46
N GLU A 405 16.70 24.28 14.65
CA GLU A 405 15.31 24.73 14.76
C GLU A 405 14.69 24.39 16.13
N VAL A 406 14.94 23.20 16.65
CA VAL A 406 14.35 22.76 17.93
C VAL A 406 15.01 23.44 19.13
N TYR A 407 16.34 23.50 19.16
CA TYR A 407 17.08 23.92 20.37
C TYR A 407 17.45 25.41 20.39
N ASP A 408 17.76 26.00 19.23
CA ASP A 408 18.19 27.40 19.14
C ASP A 408 17.02 28.34 18.81
N VAL A 409 16.07 27.90 17.99
CA VAL A 409 14.91 28.68 17.53
C VAL A 409 13.67 28.41 18.36
N GLY A 410 13.54 27.22 18.95
CA GLY A 410 12.40 26.80 19.76
C GLY A 410 11.19 26.31 18.94
N VAL A 411 11.37 26.04 17.64
CA VAL A 411 10.33 25.48 16.77
C VAL A 411 10.31 23.96 16.92
N THR A 412 9.23 23.43 17.44
CA THR A 412 9.04 21.98 17.62
C THR A 412 7.83 21.50 16.83
N LEU A 413 7.60 20.20 16.81
CA LEU A 413 6.44 19.59 16.14
C LEU A 413 5.10 20.22 16.57
N THR A 414 5.00 20.71 17.79
CA THR A 414 3.77 21.22 18.42
C THR A 414 3.82 22.68 18.84
N GLN A 415 4.96 23.34 18.64
CA GLN A 415 5.18 24.72 19.05
C GLN A 415 5.92 25.50 17.97
N ASN A 416 5.43 26.69 17.68
CA ASN A 416 6.07 27.66 16.81
C ASN A 416 6.03 29.04 17.49
N PRO A 417 7.15 29.54 18.05
CA PRO A 417 7.20 30.82 18.70
C PRO A 417 6.90 32.03 17.78
N TYR A 418 7.07 31.86 16.48
CA TYR A 418 6.95 32.92 15.48
C TYR A 418 5.66 32.84 14.64
N GLY A 419 4.82 31.80 14.86
CA GLY A 419 3.61 31.63 14.10
C GLY A 419 2.74 30.45 14.56
N ASP A 420 1.95 29.90 13.65
CA ASP A 420 1.06 28.81 13.97
C ASP A 420 1.82 27.49 14.15
N PRO A 421 1.57 26.72 15.22
CA PRO A 421 2.15 25.39 15.42
C PRO A 421 1.91 24.41 14.25
N ILE A 422 0.82 24.57 13.51
CA ILE A 422 0.51 23.71 12.37
C ILE A 422 1.57 23.86 11.25
N GLN A 423 2.12 25.06 11.07
CA GLN A 423 3.22 25.31 10.13
C GLN A 423 4.44 24.44 10.45
N ALA A 424 4.84 24.40 11.73
CA ALA A 424 5.94 23.55 12.19
C ALA A 424 5.60 22.06 12.02
N SER A 425 4.39 21.66 12.41
CA SER A 425 3.95 20.27 12.27
C SER A 425 4.05 19.78 10.83
N ILE A 426 3.54 20.54 9.86
CA ILE A 426 3.54 20.11 8.45
C ILE A 426 4.97 20.07 7.88
N TYR A 427 5.82 21.01 8.26
CA TYR A 427 7.23 21.01 7.89
C TYR A 427 7.93 19.73 8.38
N TYR A 428 7.88 19.45 9.68
CA TYR A 428 8.57 18.29 10.26
C TYR A 428 8.02 16.97 9.76
N VAL A 429 6.69 16.84 9.64
CA VAL A 429 6.07 15.58 9.16
C VAL A 429 6.42 15.33 7.70
N THR A 430 6.33 16.33 6.84
CA THR A 430 6.57 16.16 5.41
C THR A 430 8.05 15.94 5.11
N THR A 431 8.94 16.76 5.71
CA THR A 431 10.39 16.59 5.54
C THR A 431 10.91 15.34 6.25
N GLY A 432 10.28 14.94 7.36
CA GLY A 432 10.58 13.69 8.06
C GLY A 432 10.19 12.44 7.27
N LEU A 433 9.03 12.45 6.64
CA LEU A 433 8.61 11.39 5.73
C LEU A 433 9.60 11.25 4.55
N HIS A 434 10.02 12.38 3.97
CA HIS A 434 11.05 12.38 2.93
C HIS A 434 12.39 11.84 3.45
N GLY A 435 12.85 12.30 4.62
CA GLY A 435 14.06 11.80 5.27
C GLY A 435 14.01 10.30 5.53
N PHE A 436 12.86 9.79 5.93
CA PHE A 436 12.64 8.34 6.10
C PHE A 436 12.82 7.56 4.78
N HIS A 437 12.31 8.08 3.66
CA HIS A 437 12.55 7.49 2.34
C HIS A 437 14.03 7.54 1.94
N VAL A 438 14.75 8.61 2.27
CA VAL A 438 16.20 8.68 2.07
C VAL A 438 16.93 7.60 2.88
N VAL A 439 16.54 7.37 4.15
CA VAL A 439 17.11 6.30 5.00
C VAL A 439 16.86 4.93 4.39
N ILE A 440 15.65 4.64 3.93
CA ILE A 440 15.34 3.38 3.22
C ILE A 440 16.24 3.24 1.99
N GLY A 441 16.40 4.30 1.21
CA GLY A 441 17.28 4.30 0.05
C GLY A 441 18.74 4.03 0.40
N VAL A 442 19.25 4.57 1.51
CA VAL A 442 20.60 4.27 2.00
C VAL A 442 20.76 2.79 2.36
N LEU A 443 19.77 2.20 3.00
CA LEU A 443 19.79 0.76 3.34
C LEU A 443 19.80 -0.11 2.08
N ILE A 444 18.97 0.23 1.09
CA ILE A 444 18.96 -0.48 -0.20
C ILE A 444 20.31 -0.30 -0.93
N ALA A 445 20.84 0.93 -1.01
CA ALA A 445 22.14 1.20 -1.61
C ALA A 445 23.27 0.43 -0.92
N GLY A 446 23.25 0.37 0.41
CA GLY A 446 24.20 -0.43 1.21
C GLY A 446 24.13 -1.92 0.90
N PHE A 447 22.91 -2.45 0.79
CA PHE A 447 22.69 -3.84 0.37
C PHE A 447 23.23 -4.11 -1.03
N LEU A 448 22.93 -3.22 -2.00
CA LEU A 448 23.44 -3.32 -3.37
C LEU A 448 24.97 -3.22 -3.42
N PHE A 449 25.56 -2.32 -2.61
CA PHE A 449 27.02 -2.16 -2.50
C PHE A 449 27.70 -3.44 -2.02
N VAL A 450 27.18 -4.06 -0.94
CA VAL A 450 27.73 -5.33 -0.41
C VAL A 450 27.64 -6.45 -1.45
N ARG A 451 26.56 -6.54 -2.19
CA ARG A 451 26.41 -7.53 -3.26
C ARG A 451 27.35 -7.24 -4.44
N ALA A 452 27.46 -5.99 -4.86
CA ALA A 452 28.41 -5.58 -5.90
C ALA A 452 29.85 -5.91 -5.53
N ALA A 453 30.24 -5.72 -4.25
CA ALA A 453 31.55 -6.10 -3.73
C ALA A 453 31.81 -7.62 -3.77
N ARG A 454 30.76 -8.44 -3.82
CA ARG A 454 30.81 -9.89 -3.97
C ARG A 454 30.76 -10.36 -5.43
N GLY A 455 30.84 -9.44 -6.41
CA GLY A 455 30.84 -9.74 -7.84
C GLY A 455 29.46 -9.91 -8.50
N TYR A 456 28.37 -9.54 -7.80
CA TYR A 456 27.03 -9.53 -8.41
C TYR A 456 26.84 -8.32 -9.33
N TYR A 457 25.82 -8.36 -10.19
CA TYR A 457 25.37 -7.31 -11.13
C TYR A 457 26.24 -7.15 -12.39
N GLN A 458 27.11 -8.09 -12.69
CA GLN A 458 27.78 -8.16 -13.99
C GLN A 458 26.84 -8.72 -15.07
N ASP A 459 26.09 -9.76 -14.73
CA ASP A 459 25.15 -10.43 -15.63
C ASP A 459 23.73 -9.85 -15.54
N ASP A 460 23.29 -9.42 -14.35
CA ASP A 460 21.95 -8.89 -14.10
C ASP A 460 21.99 -7.52 -13.40
N GLN A 461 21.71 -6.43 -14.14
CA GLN A 461 21.71 -5.07 -13.65
C GLN A 461 20.31 -4.57 -13.23
N ARG A 462 19.26 -5.38 -13.36
CA ARG A 462 17.87 -5.00 -13.03
C ARG A 462 17.70 -4.43 -11.62
N PRO A 463 18.32 -5.00 -10.55
CA PRO A 463 18.21 -4.44 -9.21
C PRO A 463 18.75 -3.01 -9.09
N LEU A 464 19.81 -2.69 -9.84
CA LEU A 464 20.35 -1.32 -9.89
C LEU A 464 19.40 -0.37 -10.64
N GLU A 465 18.75 -0.85 -11.69
CA GLU A 465 17.76 -0.06 -12.42
C GLU A 465 16.54 0.24 -11.55
N TYR A 466 16.02 -0.75 -10.81
CA TYR A 466 14.86 -0.56 -9.90
C TYR A 466 15.19 0.37 -8.74
N PHE A 467 16.40 0.24 -8.18
CA PHE A 467 16.88 1.18 -7.19
C PHE A 467 17.00 2.61 -7.76
N GLY A 468 17.48 2.75 -8.99
CA GLY A 468 17.57 4.03 -9.68
C GLY A 468 16.20 4.70 -9.83
N LEU A 469 15.15 3.95 -10.21
CA LEU A 469 13.78 4.47 -10.29
C LEU A 469 13.28 5.00 -8.94
N TYR A 470 13.50 4.23 -7.86
CA TYR A 470 13.14 4.65 -6.51
C TYR A 470 13.91 5.90 -6.08
N TRP A 471 15.22 5.92 -6.28
CA TRP A 471 16.09 7.02 -5.85
C TRP A 471 15.75 8.34 -6.56
N HIS A 472 15.53 8.28 -7.88
CA HIS A 472 15.12 9.45 -8.65
C HIS A 472 13.76 9.98 -8.22
N PHE A 473 12.83 9.11 -7.83
CA PHE A 473 11.56 9.54 -7.26
C PHE A 473 11.76 10.32 -5.95
N VAL A 474 12.60 9.82 -5.04
CA VAL A 474 12.92 10.51 -3.78
C VAL A 474 13.51 11.90 -4.06
N ASP A 475 14.42 12.01 -5.02
CA ASP A 475 15.02 13.29 -5.42
C ASP A 475 13.97 14.25 -6.02
N ILE A 476 13.05 13.76 -6.86
CA ILE A 476 11.98 14.57 -7.44
C ILE A 476 11.08 15.12 -6.33
N VAL A 477 10.73 14.33 -5.33
CA VAL A 477 9.96 14.81 -4.18
C VAL A 477 10.68 15.98 -3.50
N TRP A 478 12.00 15.89 -3.27
CA TRP A 478 12.77 16.99 -2.68
C TRP A 478 12.72 18.28 -3.51
N ILE A 479 12.73 18.19 -4.84
CA ILE A 479 12.61 19.35 -5.73
C ILE A 479 11.30 20.12 -5.48
N PHE A 480 10.22 19.45 -5.06
CA PHE A 480 8.97 20.11 -4.66
C PHE A 480 9.01 20.62 -3.21
N LEU A 481 9.63 19.86 -2.29
CA LEU A 481 9.69 20.25 -0.88
C LEU A 481 10.61 21.45 -0.64
N PHE A 482 11.70 21.54 -1.37
CA PHE A 482 12.64 22.66 -1.20
C PHE A 482 11.99 24.03 -1.47
N PRO A 483 11.36 24.30 -2.63
CA PRO A 483 10.68 25.57 -2.80
C PRO A 483 9.55 25.78 -1.79
N LEU A 484 8.77 24.76 -1.48
CA LEU A 484 7.58 24.87 -0.63
C LEU A 484 7.92 25.29 0.80
N PHE A 485 9.03 24.79 1.37
CA PHE A 485 9.37 25.01 2.77
C PHE A 485 10.57 25.95 3.01
N TYR A 486 11.35 26.26 1.97
CA TYR A 486 12.57 27.07 2.12
C TYR A 486 12.56 28.38 1.33
N LEU A 487 11.72 28.51 0.30
CA LEU A 487 11.71 29.69 -0.56
C LEU A 487 10.43 30.51 -0.46
N PHE A 488 9.31 29.85 -0.16
CA PHE A 488 8.00 30.50 -0.14
C PHE A 488 7.35 30.53 1.24
#